data_e0ccedd0d1410d6ccca1f76b0e5ffb0b
#
_entry.id   e0ccedd0d1410d6ccca1f76b0e5ffb0b
#
_cell.length_a   1.000
_cell.length_b   1.000
_cell.length_c   1.000
_cell.angle_alpha   90.00
_cell.angle_beta   90.00
_cell.angle_gamma   90.00
#
_symmetry.space_group_name_H-M   'P 1'
#
loop_
_entity.id
_entity.type
_entity.pdbx_description
1 polymer ?
#
loop_
_entity_poly.entity_id
_entity_poly.type
_entity_poly.pdbx_seq_one_letter_code
_entity_poly.pdbx_strand_id
1 'polypeptide(L)'
;MKTITSKENQIYRLCSKLTSRKYRDLYGKYLAEGEKVVREAQETGQNIQVVLVAQNHPIPQGYPCPVVSVETKLFEKLAQTMTSQGILAVINKVQPDEQTFLQQIKKKSGNVILLDRLQDPGNIGTIIRTADAAGYSGVITIKGTADLYGPKIVRAAAGSLFRMPVFSVDSPERAVSLLEAAGKTVIATGFQTDLYYYNVKMDRDIGLILSLIHI
;
A
#
# COMPACT_ATOMS: atom_id res chain seq x y z
N MET A 1 -29.69 -8.27 6.93
CA MET A 1 -28.54 -7.32 7.07
C MET A 1 -29.09 -5.90 7.01
N LYS A 2 -28.66 -4.99 7.89
CA LYS A 2 -29.14 -3.60 7.90
C LYS A 2 -28.40 -2.79 6.84
N THR A 3 -29.14 -2.09 5.97
CA THR A 3 -28.57 -1.23 4.91
C THR A 3 -28.33 0.18 5.45
N ILE A 4 -27.16 0.73 5.17
CA ILE A 4 -26.85 2.13 5.47
C ILE A 4 -27.51 3.03 4.39
N THR A 5 -28.43 3.88 4.83
CA THR A 5 -29.18 4.82 3.98
C THR A 5 -28.92 6.28 4.32
N SER A 6 -28.07 6.55 5.33
CA SER A 6 -27.77 7.90 5.79
C SER A 6 -26.27 8.16 5.82
N LYS A 7 -25.88 9.38 5.42
CA LYS A 7 -24.50 9.88 5.55
C LYS A 7 -24.07 10.08 7.01
N GLU A 8 -25.02 10.16 7.94
CA GLU A 8 -24.73 10.33 9.36
C GLU A 8 -24.32 9.03 10.03
N ASN A 9 -24.46 7.90 9.33
CA ASN A 9 -23.99 6.61 9.84
C ASN A 9 -22.49 6.66 10.13
N GLN A 10 -22.05 6.16 11.28
CA GLN A 10 -20.67 6.22 11.75
C GLN A 10 -19.69 5.54 10.79
N ILE A 11 -20.06 4.37 10.23
CA ILE A 11 -19.22 3.63 9.28
C ILE A 11 -19.08 4.43 7.97
N TYR A 12 -20.18 4.99 7.47
CA TYR A 12 -20.17 5.82 6.28
C TYR A 12 -19.27 7.05 6.45
N ARG A 13 -19.41 7.76 7.58
CA ARG A 13 -18.59 8.93 7.92
C ARG A 13 -17.11 8.59 8.03
N LEU A 14 -16.78 7.43 8.62
CA LEU A 14 -15.41 6.94 8.65
C LEU A 14 -14.87 6.74 7.23
N CYS A 15 -15.56 5.97 6.39
CA CYS A 15 -15.14 5.73 5.00
C CYS A 15 -14.96 7.03 4.22
N SER A 16 -15.90 7.96 4.34
CA SER A 16 -15.81 9.28 3.69
C SER A 16 -14.57 10.07 4.12
N LYS A 17 -14.21 10.03 5.41
CA LYS A 17 -12.99 10.68 5.91
C LYS A 17 -11.71 10.00 5.39
N LEU A 18 -11.69 8.68 5.27
CA LEU A 18 -10.52 7.91 4.83
C LEU A 18 -10.11 8.17 3.36
N THR A 19 -10.91 8.88 2.57
CA THR A 19 -10.50 9.37 1.25
C THR A 19 -9.37 10.40 1.34
N SER A 20 -9.24 11.08 2.49
CA SER A 20 -8.18 12.06 2.76
C SER A 20 -7.00 11.45 3.54
N ARG A 21 -5.76 11.78 3.14
CA ARG A 21 -4.53 11.36 3.81
C ARG A 21 -4.54 11.69 5.31
N LYS A 22 -4.93 12.92 5.66
CA LYS A 22 -5.01 13.39 7.06
C LYS A 22 -5.75 12.40 7.96
N TYR A 23 -6.89 11.90 7.50
CA TYR A 23 -7.69 10.98 8.31
C TYR A 23 -7.19 9.55 8.25
N ARG A 24 -6.55 9.13 7.14
CA ARG A 24 -5.87 7.82 7.10
C ARG A 24 -4.76 7.75 8.15
N ASP A 25 -3.98 8.82 8.28
CA ASP A 25 -2.90 8.90 9.27
C ASP A 25 -3.44 9.02 10.69
N LEU A 26 -4.49 9.83 10.90
CA LEU A 26 -5.11 10.02 12.21
C LEU A 26 -5.76 8.73 12.75
N TYR A 27 -6.45 7.98 11.90
CA TYR A 27 -7.18 6.77 12.32
C TYR A 27 -6.36 5.49 12.13
N GLY A 28 -5.20 5.55 11.51
CA GLY A 28 -4.41 4.36 11.18
C GLY A 28 -5.17 3.37 10.28
N LYS A 29 -5.98 3.87 9.33
CA LYS A 29 -6.85 3.06 8.48
C LYS A 29 -6.85 3.57 7.04
N TYR A 30 -7.23 2.69 6.11
CA TYR A 30 -7.37 3.05 4.70
C TYR A 30 -8.48 2.25 4.03
N LEU A 31 -8.81 2.64 2.80
CA LEU A 31 -9.83 1.98 1.99
C LEU A 31 -9.17 1.11 0.92
N ALA A 32 -9.68 -0.11 0.79
CA ALA A 32 -9.40 -0.99 -0.35
C ALA A 32 -10.69 -1.16 -1.15
N GLU A 33 -10.66 -0.84 -2.45
CA GLU A 33 -11.81 -0.89 -3.36
C GLU A 33 -11.61 -1.95 -4.43
N GLY A 34 -12.65 -2.74 -4.69
CA GLY A 34 -12.74 -3.75 -5.73
C GLY A 34 -12.60 -5.17 -5.20
N GLU A 35 -13.31 -6.12 -5.85
CA GLU A 35 -13.43 -7.51 -5.41
C GLU A 35 -12.06 -8.20 -5.23
N LYS A 36 -11.19 -8.05 -6.23
CA LYS A 36 -9.86 -8.67 -6.20
C LYS A 36 -9.03 -8.16 -5.03
N VAL A 37 -9.02 -6.84 -4.81
CA VAL A 37 -8.20 -6.21 -3.76
C VAL A 37 -8.73 -6.57 -2.37
N VAL A 38 -10.06 -6.55 -2.18
CA VAL A 38 -10.68 -6.90 -0.90
C VAL A 38 -10.50 -8.37 -0.57
N ARG A 39 -10.61 -9.26 -1.56
CA ARG A 39 -10.34 -10.70 -1.40
C ARG A 39 -8.87 -10.95 -1.06
N GLU A 40 -7.94 -10.34 -1.77
CA GLU A 40 -6.51 -10.44 -1.50
C GLU A 40 -6.15 -9.97 -0.08
N ALA A 41 -6.80 -8.90 0.41
CA ALA A 41 -6.64 -8.45 1.77
C ALA A 41 -7.08 -9.52 2.80
N GLN A 42 -8.15 -10.25 2.52
CA GLN A 42 -8.60 -11.35 3.36
C GLN A 42 -7.62 -12.54 3.31
N GLU A 43 -7.25 -12.97 2.10
CA GLU A 43 -6.35 -14.12 1.88
C GLU A 43 -4.96 -13.90 2.49
N THR A 44 -4.49 -12.66 2.51
CA THR A 44 -3.21 -12.27 3.15
C THR A 44 -3.32 -11.97 4.64
N GLY A 45 -4.50 -12.17 5.25
CA GLY A 45 -4.71 -12.00 6.69
C GLY A 45 -4.66 -10.54 7.14
N GLN A 46 -5.00 -9.58 6.27
CA GLN A 46 -5.06 -8.18 6.67
C GLN A 46 -6.16 -7.95 7.73
N ASN A 47 -5.90 -7.01 8.64
CA ASN A 47 -6.86 -6.65 9.68
C ASN A 47 -8.00 -5.80 9.08
N ILE A 48 -9.00 -6.48 8.49
CA ILE A 48 -10.18 -5.85 7.90
C ILE A 48 -11.17 -5.54 9.01
N GLN A 49 -11.53 -4.27 9.18
CA GLN A 49 -12.48 -3.84 10.20
C GLN A 49 -13.93 -4.05 9.77
N VAL A 50 -14.25 -3.75 8.52
CA VAL A 50 -15.58 -3.87 7.94
C VAL A 50 -15.48 -3.93 6.41
N VAL A 51 -16.36 -4.72 5.80
CA VAL A 51 -16.59 -4.73 4.36
C VAL A 51 -17.92 -4.05 4.07
N LEU A 52 -17.91 -3.11 3.13
CA LEU A 52 -19.10 -2.44 2.63
C LEU A 52 -19.43 -2.97 1.23
N VAL A 53 -20.70 -3.25 0.98
CA VAL A 53 -21.18 -3.66 -0.34
C VAL A 53 -22.31 -2.74 -0.79
N ALA A 54 -22.35 -2.44 -2.07
CA ALA A 54 -23.49 -1.72 -2.65
C ALA A 54 -24.76 -2.57 -2.50
N GLN A 55 -25.91 -1.95 -2.31
CA GLN A 55 -27.17 -2.64 -2.03
C GLN A 55 -27.53 -3.73 -3.04
N ASN A 56 -27.17 -3.54 -4.31
CA ASN A 56 -27.45 -4.49 -5.39
C ASN A 56 -26.29 -5.46 -5.68
N HIS A 57 -25.23 -5.41 -4.87
CA HIS A 57 -24.09 -6.30 -5.02
C HIS A 57 -24.31 -7.60 -4.22
N PRO A 58 -23.89 -8.77 -4.75
CA PRO A 58 -23.89 -10.00 -3.96
C PRO A 58 -23.15 -9.84 -2.64
N ILE A 59 -23.71 -10.41 -1.56
CA ILE A 59 -23.06 -10.35 -0.25
C ILE A 59 -21.91 -11.36 -0.21
N PRO A 60 -20.66 -10.92 -0.09
CA PRO A 60 -19.54 -11.83 -0.02
C PRO A 60 -19.56 -12.59 1.31
N GLN A 61 -19.23 -13.87 1.27
CA GLN A 61 -19.14 -14.73 2.46
C GLN A 61 -17.70 -14.95 2.89
N GLY A 62 -17.55 -15.45 4.14
CA GLY A 62 -16.24 -15.88 4.64
C GLY A 62 -15.35 -14.76 5.20
N TYR A 63 -15.83 -13.52 5.29
CA TYR A 63 -15.05 -12.45 5.92
C TYR A 63 -15.14 -12.56 7.47
N PRO A 64 -14.00 -12.45 8.18
CA PRO A 64 -13.95 -12.51 9.64
C PRO A 64 -14.43 -11.21 10.32
N CYS A 65 -15.06 -10.32 9.60
CA CYS A 65 -15.50 -9.00 10.03
C CYS A 65 -16.94 -8.73 9.58
N PRO A 66 -17.61 -7.70 10.12
CA PRO A 66 -18.93 -7.31 9.67
C PRO A 66 -18.96 -6.95 8.19
N VAL A 67 -19.98 -7.46 7.46
CA VAL A 67 -20.32 -7.05 6.11
C VAL A 67 -21.58 -6.20 6.16
N VAL A 68 -21.56 -5.00 5.60
CA VAL A 68 -22.63 -4.02 5.69
C VAL A 68 -23.08 -3.60 4.30
N SER A 69 -24.39 -3.61 4.05
CA SER A 69 -24.96 -3.06 2.82
C SER A 69 -25.03 -1.54 2.88
N VAL A 70 -24.79 -0.86 1.76
CA VAL A 70 -24.89 0.58 1.61
C VAL A 70 -25.78 0.89 0.40
N GLU A 71 -26.70 1.83 0.55
CA GLU A 71 -27.51 2.30 -0.57
C GLU A 71 -26.62 2.69 -1.75
N THR A 72 -26.96 2.25 -2.95
CA THR A 72 -26.11 2.37 -4.16
C THR A 72 -25.63 3.80 -4.40
N LYS A 73 -26.51 4.80 -4.28
CA LYS A 73 -26.14 6.22 -4.46
C LYS A 73 -25.16 6.74 -3.40
N LEU A 74 -25.20 6.20 -2.19
CA LEU A 74 -24.24 6.53 -1.14
C LEU A 74 -22.93 5.79 -1.35
N PHE A 75 -22.99 4.54 -1.80
CA PHE A 75 -21.79 3.75 -2.09
C PHE A 75 -20.95 4.39 -3.21
N GLU A 76 -21.61 4.82 -4.30
CA GLU A 76 -20.95 5.52 -5.42
C GLU A 76 -20.18 6.78 -4.99
N LYS A 77 -20.64 7.47 -3.94
CA LYS A 77 -19.93 8.63 -3.37
C LYS A 77 -18.69 8.25 -2.55
N LEU A 78 -18.60 7.03 -2.05
CA LEU A 78 -17.42 6.51 -1.37
C LEU A 78 -16.42 5.93 -2.36
N ALA A 79 -16.91 5.39 -3.47
CA ALA A 79 -16.08 4.80 -4.52
C ALA A 79 -15.16 5.86 -5.13
N GLN A 80 -13.92 5.47 -5.37
CA GLN A 80 -12.89 6.32 -5.98
C GLN A 80 -12.70 6.00 -7.49
N THR A 81 -13.51 5.08 -8.02
CA THR A 81 -13.52 4.69 -9.42
C THR A 81 -14.77 5.19 -10.12
N MET A 82 -14.66 5.53 -11.41
CA MET A 82 -15.82 5.93 -12.22
C MET A 82 -16.85 4.78 -12.34
N THR A 83 -16.35 3.54 -12.40
CA THR A 83 -17.16 2.32 -12.42
C THR A 83 -16.79 1.46 -11.22
N SER A 84 -17.54 1.61 -10.14
CA SER A 84 -17.29 0.83 -8.93
C SER A 84 -17.70 -0.62 -9.09
N GLN A 85 -16.89 -1.54 -8.53
CA GLN A 85 -17.21 -2.97 -8.45
C GLN A 85 -18.16 -3.30 -7.28
N GLY A 86 -18.71 -2.31 -6.59
CA GLY A 86 -19.73 -2.52 -5.55
C GLY A 86 -19.21 -3.07 -4.22
N ILE A 87 -17.90 -3.17 -4.02
CA ILE A 87 -17.29 -3.65 -2.78
C ILE A 87 -16.12 -2.79 -2.35
N LEU A 88 -16.03 -2.53 -1.04
CA LEU A 88 -15.00 -1.73 -0.40
C LEU A 88 -14.72 -2.25 1.01
N ALA A 89 -13.47 -2.26 1.44
CA ALA A 89 -13.08 -2.63 2.78
C ALA A 89 -12.36 -1.49 3.51
N VAL A 90 -12.60 -1.38 4.81
CA VAL A 90 -11.80 -0.58 5.74
C VAL A 90 -10.76 -1.50 6.37
N ILE A 91 -9.48 -1.18 6.17
CA ILE A 91 -8.35 -1.98 6.64
C ILE A 91 -7.50 -1.14 7.60
N ASN A 92 -7.07 -1.75 8.72
CA ASN A 92 -6.13 -1.11 9.62
C ASN A 92 -4.72 -1.11 9.00
N LYS A 93 -4.03 0.03 9.07
CA LYS A 93 -2.62 0.11 8.64
C LYS A 93 -1.76 -0.71 9.60
N VAL A 94 -0.92 -1.55 9.06
CA VAL A 94 0.16 -2.19 9.81
C VAL A 94 1.43 -1.42 9.50
N GLN A 95 1.97 -0.73 10.49
CA GLN A 95 3.25 -0.04 10.39
C GLN A 95 4.19 -0.67 11.42
N PRO A 96 5.15 -1.49 10.96
CA PRO A 96 6.15 -2.05 11.87
C PRO A 96 7.01 -0.91 12.45
N ASP A 97 7.49 -1.05 13.66
CA ASP A 97 8.62 -0.25 14.14
C ASP A 97 9.90 -0.62 13.35
N GLU A 98 10.93 0.18 13.50
CA GLU A 98 12.18 0.01 12.76
C GLU A 98 12.83 -1.35 13.02
N GLN A 99 12.86 -1.79 14.27
CA GLN A 99 13.47 -3.06 14.63
C GLN A 99 12.72 -4.25 14.01
N THR A 100 11.41 -4.21 14.07
CA THR A 100 10.54 -5.23 13.44
C THR A 100 10.72 -5.21 11.92
N PHE A 101 10.76 -4.04 11.29
CA PHE A 101 10.99 -3.92 9.85
C PHE A 101 12.36 -4.51 9.45
N LEU A 102 13.43 -4.14 10.16
CA LEU A 102 14.77 -4.69 9.92
C LEU A 102 14.81 -6.21 10.06
N GLN A 103 14.15 -6.77 11.07
CA GLN A 103 14.06 -8.22 11.24
C GLN A 103 13.32 -8.87 10.07
N GLN A 104 12.22 -8.28 9.59
CA GLN A 104 11.44 -8.80 8.47
C GLN A 104 12.26 -8.85 7.18
N ILE A 105 12.96 -7.75 6.83
CA ILE A 105 13.75 -7.68 5.59
C ILE A 105 15.04 -8.50 5.65
N LYS A 106 15.59 -8.75 6.84
CA LYS A 106 16.73 -9.67 7.04
C LYS A 106 16.31 -11.12 6.94
N LYS A 107 15.20 -11.50 7.59
CA LYS A 107 14.69 -12.87 7.61
C LYS A 107 14.27 -13.36 6.23
N LYS A 108 13.67 -12.49 5.44
CA LYS A 108 13.21 -12.76 4.08
C LYS A 108 14.30 -12.36 3.09
N SER A 109 15.45 -13.08 3.07
CA SER A 109 16.55 -12.73 2.16
C SER A 109 16.02 -12.31 0.79
N GLY A 110 16.33 -11.08 0.37
CA GLY A 110 15.80 -10.49 -0.86
C GLY A 110 16.06 -9.00 -0.93
N ASN A 111 15.81 -8.44 -2.09
CA ASN A 111 16.04 -7.02 -2.35
C ASN A 111 15.00 -6.14 -1.62
N VAL A 112 15.37 -4.89 -1.37
CA VAL A 112 14.48 -3.86 -0.82
C VAL A 112 14.35 -2.75 -1.85
N ILE A 113 13.14 -2.27 -2.08
CA ILE A 113 12.90 -1.10 -2.92
C ILE A 113 12.79 0.16 -2.06
N LEU A 114 13.51 1.21 -2.42
CA LEU A 114 13.41 2.51 -1.80
C LEU A 114 12.82 3.51 -2.79
N LEU A 115 11.73 4.15 -2.39
CA LEU A 115 11.00 5.15 -3.17
C LEU A 115 11.32 6.53 -2.63
N ASP A 116 12.12 7.30 -3.38
CA ASP A 116 12.48 8.66 -2.99
C ASP A 116 11.59 9.68 -3.70
N ARG A 117 10.64 10.21 -2.95
CA ARG A 117 9.76 11.33 -3.33
C ARG A 117 8.97 11.11 -4.63
N LEU A 118 8.71 9.86 -5.00
CA LEU A 118 7.85 9.54 -6.14
C LEU A 118 6.42 10.02 -5.88
N GLN A 119 5.78 10.65 -6.90
CA GLN A 119 4.48 11.28 -6.77
C GLN A 119 3.36 10.57 -7.55
N ASP A 120 3.70 9.94 -8.69
CA ASP A 120 2.68 9.30 -9.52
C ASP A 120 2.15 7.99 -8.91
N PRO A 121 0.85 7.91 -8.59
CA PRO A 121 0.28 6.72 -7.95
C PRO A 121 0.32 5.47 -8.82
N GLY A 122 0.24 5.63 -10.15
CA GLY A 122 0.27 4.52 -11.09
C GLY A 122 1.65 3.87 -11.13
N ASN A 123 2.70 4.71 -11.21
CA ASN A 123 4.08 4.26 -11.19
C ASN A 123 4.42 3.57 -9.86
N ILE A 124 4.06 4.19 -8.73
CA ILE A 124 4.30 3.59 -7.39
C ILE A 124 3.63 2.23 -7.28
N GLY A 125 2.35 2.12 -7.65
CA GLY A 125 1.63 0.86 -7.59
C GLY A 125 2.25 -0.21 -8.49
N THR A 126 2.69 0.16 -9.70
CA THR A 126 3.37 -0.74 -10.63
C THR A 126 4.72 -1.19 -10.08
N ILE A 127 5.51 -0.28 -9.49
CA ILE A 127 6.80 -0.60 -8.86
C ILE A 127 6.60 -1.60 -7.72
N ILE A 128 5.66 -1.35 -6.81
CA ILE A 128 5.37 -2.24 -5.69
C ILE A 128 4.94 -3.63 -6.19
N ARG A 129 4.07 -3.69 -7.20
CA ARG A 129 3.63 -4.95 -7.80
C ARG A 129 4.77 -5.72 -8.45
N THR A 130 5.66 -5.02 -9.16
CA THR A 130 6.83 -5.63 -9.80
C THR A 130 7.83 -6.12 -8.76
N ALA A 131 8.07 -5.32 -7.71
CA ALA A 131 8.96 -5.70 -6.61
C ALA A 131 8.45 -6.95 -5.87
N ASP A 132 7.14 -7.02 -5.55
CA ASP A 132 6.52 -8.19 -4.94
C ASP A 132 6.68 -9.44 -5.83
N ALA A 133 6.39 -9.33 -7.13
CA ALA A 133 6.54 -10.42 -8.09
C ALA A 133 8.01 -10.87 -8.26
N ALA A 134 8.97 -9.95 -8.11
CA ALA A 134 10.40 -10.23 -8.15
C ALA A 134 10.97 -10.71 -6.81
N GLY A 135 10.12 -10.91 -5.79
CA GLY A 135 10.53 -11.44 -4.49
C GLY A 135 11.27 -10.46 -3.58
N TYR A 136 11.03 -9.16 -3.76
CA TYR A 136 11.56 -8.15 -2.84
C TYR A 136 11.01 -8.35 -1.43
N SER A 137 11.81 -8.04 -0.43
CA SER A 137 11.51 -8.29 0.98
C SER A 137 10.81 -7.11 1.68
N GLY A 138 10.84 -5.90 1.11
CA GLY A 138 10.22 -4.72 1.71
C GLY A 138 10.30 -3.47 0.86
N VAL A 139 9.58 -2.45 1.32
CA VAL A 139 9.52 -1.10 0.70
C VAL A 139 9.92 -0.08 1.74
N ILE A 140 10.89 0.78 1.40
CA ILE A 140 11.19 1.99 2.17
C ILE A 140 10.67 3.20 1.39
N THR A 141 10.05 4.15 2.08
CA THR A 141 9.65 5.42 1.49
C THR A 141 10.32 6.57 2.22
N ILE A 142 10.74 7.60 1.49
CA ILE A 142 11.23 8.85 2.07
C ILE A 142 10.06 9.83 2.20
N LYS A 143 10.08 10.64 3.24
CA LYS A 143 9.13 11.74 3.43
C LYS A 143 9.03 12.59 2.16
N GLY A 144 7.82 12.84 1.72
CA GLY A 144 7.55 13.47 0.44
C GLY A 144 7.13 12.48 -0.66
N THR A 145 7.27 11.17 -0.48
CA THR A 145 6.65 10.17 -1.34
C THR A 145 5.13 10.21 -1.19
N ALA A 146 4.39 9.96 -2.28
CA ALA A 146 2.94 9.87 -2.22
C ALA A 146 2.48 8.79 -1.23
N ASP A 147 1.31 9.00 -0.62
CA ASP A 147 0.78 8.08 0.39
C ASP A 147 0.44 6.72 -0.22
N LEU A 148 1.22 5.69 0.13
CA LEU A 148 1.05 4.32 -0.37
C LEU A 148 -0.34 3.74 -0.06
N TYR A 149 -1.00 4.22 0.98
CA TYR A 149 -2.34 3.81 1.36
C TYR A 149 -3.44 4.67 0.72
N GLY A 150 -3.06 5.55 -0.20
CA GLY A 150 -4.00 6.27 -1.06
C GLY A 150 -4.76 5.32 -1.99
N PRO A 151 -6.09 5.52 -2.20
CA PRO A 151 -6.91 4.55 -2.94
C PRO A 151 -6.40 4.21 -4.33
N LYS A 152 -5.78 5.17 -5.02
CA LYS A 152 -5.19 4.94 -6.36
C LYS A 152 -4.00 3.98 -6.30
N ILE A 153 -3.12 4.11 -5.29
CA ILE A 153 -1.94 3.25 -5.12
C ILE A 153 -2.36 1.86 -4.65
N VAL A 154 -3.25 1.76 -3.65
CA VAL A 154 -3.77 0.49 -3.14
C VAL A 154 -4.35 -0.35 -4.28
N ARG A 155 -5.13 0.28 -5.18
CA ARG A 155 -5.68 -0.39 -6.36
C ARG A 155 -4.60 -0.78 -7.37
N ALA A 156 -3.68 0.15 -7.70
CA ALA A 156 -2.62 -0.09 -8.69
C ALA A 156 -1.65 -1.20 -8.25
N ALA A 157 -1.39 -1.30 -6.95
CA ALA A 157 -0.57 -2.35 -6.35
C ALA A 157 -1.25 -3.73 -6.35
N ALA A 158 -2.57 -3.81 -6.61
CA ALA A 158 -3.31 -5.05 -6.82
C ALA A 158 -3.07 -6.14 -5.74
N GLY A 159 -3.01 -5.75 -4.46
CA GLY A 159 -2.76 -6.64 -3.33
C GLY A 159 -1.29 -6.82 -2.93
N SER A 160 -0.33 -6.45 -3.77
CA SER A 160 1.10 -6.56 -3.44
C SER A 160 1.50 -5.77 -2.20
N LEU A 161 0.82 -4.64 -1.94
CA LEU A 161 1.03 -3.83 -0.74
C LEU A 161 0.72 -4.60 0.56
N PHE A 162 -0.11 -5.63 0.50
CA PHE A 162 -0.48 -6.45 1.67
C PHE A 162 0.61 -7.47 2.07
N ARG A 163 1.50 -7.81 1.14
CA ARG A 163 2.56 -8.82 1.32
C ARG A 163 3.92 -8.23 1.64
N MET A 164 4.09 -6.93 1.38
CA MET A 164 5.38 -6.25 1.56
C MET A 164 5.33 -5.33 2.77
N PRO A 165 6.23 -5.50 3.76
CA PRO A 165 6.37 -4.55 4.84
C PRO A 165 6.80 -3.19 4.29
N VAL A 166 6.18 -2.12 4.80
CA VAL A 166 6.47 -0.74 4.42
C VAL A 166 7.00 0.01 5.62
N PHE A 167 8.11 0.71 5.43
CA PHE A 167 8.68 1.59 6.43
C PHE A 167 8.96 2.96 5.83
N SER A 168 8.69 4.03 6.59
CA SER A 168 8.88 5.40 6.13
C SER A 168 9.96 6.09 6.96
N VAL A 169 10.85 6.81 6.29
CA VAL A 169 11.94 7.59 6.89
C VAL A 169 11.85 9.05 6.47
N ASP A 170 12.51 9.91 7.23
CA ASP A 170 12.46 11.36 7.00
C ASP A 170 13.48 11.84 5.96
N SER A 171 14.59 11.11 5.75
CA SER A 171 15.67 11.54 4.85
C SER A 171 16.28 10.38 4.06
N PRO A 172 16.95 10.69 2.92
CA PRO A 172 17.70 9.71 2.14
C PRO A 172 18.83 9.04 2.93
N GLU A 173 19.57 9.81 3.75
CA GLU A 173 20.69 9.32 4.55
C GLU A 173 20.21 8.27 5.55
N ARG A 174 19.05 8.53 6.17
CA ARG A 174 18.43 7.56 7.09
C ARG A 174 18.02 6.28 6.37
N ALA A 175 17.50 6.40 5.15
CA ALA A 175 17.13 5.24 4.34
C ALA A 175 18.35 4.39 3.97
N VAL A 176 19.45 5.03 3.55
CA VAL A 176 20.73 4.35 3.24
C VAL A 176 21.26 3.64 4.48
N SER A 177 21.36 4.33 5.62
CA SER A 177 21.82 3.73 6.88
C SER A 177 20.98 2.49 7.29
N LEU A 178 19.68 2.52 7.01
CA LEU A 178 18.77 1.42 7.31
C LEU A 178 19.01 0.21 6.39
N LEU A 179 19.29 0.46 5.11
CA LEU A 179 19.64 -0.57 4.14
C LEU A 179 20.99 -1.22 4.48
N GLU A 180 22.01 -0.41 4.83
CA GLU A 180 23.31 -0.90 5.26
C GLU A 180 23.22 -1.73 6.55
N ALA A 181 22.43 -1.26 7.54
CA ALA A 181 22.15 -2.02 8.76
C ALA A 181 21.44 -3.36 8.49
N ALA A 182 20.69 -3.43 7.38
CA ALA A 182 20.09 -4.69 6.90
C ALA A 182 21.05 -5.56 6.08
N GLY A 183 22.30 -5.14 5.86
CA GLY A 183 23.29 -5.84 5.05
C GLY A 183 23.03 -5.76 3.54
N LYS A 184 22.35 -4.70 3.09
CA LYS A 184 22.01 -4.50 1.66
C LYS A 184 23.08 -3.67 0.96
N THR A 185 23.47 -4.08 -0.24
CA THR A 185 24.25 -3.23 -1.15
C THR A 185 23.34 -2.19 -1.77
N VAL A 186 23.66 -0.91 -1.58
CA VAL A 186 22.83 0.19 -2.07
C VAL A 186 23.15 0.49 -3.54
N ILE A 187 22.13 0.46 -4.38
CA ILE A 187 22.22 0.81 -5.80
C ILE A 187 21.17 1.89 -6.08
N ALA A 188 21.60 3.02 -6.63
CA ALA A 188 20.70 4.10 -7.02
C ALA A 188 20.61 4.20 -8.55
N THR A 189 19.41 4.48 -9.05
CA THR A 189 19.21 4.85 -10.45
C THR A 189 19.48 6.33 -10.65
N GLY A 190 20.23 6.70 -11.69
CA GLY A 190 20.59 8.08 -12.01
C GLY A 190 20.83 8.27 -13.49
N PHE A 191 20.84 9.54 -13.95
CA PHE A 191 21.12 9.90 -15.34
C PHE A 191 22.61 10.25 -15.59
N GLN A 192 23.34 10.58 -14.55
CA GLN A 192 24.76 10.97 -14.65
C GLN A 192 25.65 9.78 -14.25
N THR A 193 25.61 8.73 -15.05
CA THR A 193 26.45 7.56 -14.85
C THR A 193 26.78 6.90 -16.18
N ASP A 194 28.01 6.39 -16.31
CA ASP A 194 28.44 5.54 -17.41
C ASP A 194 28.15 4.04 -17.15
N LEU A 195 27.54 3.74 -15.99
CA LEU A 195 27.17 2.38 -15.62
C LEU A 195 25.74 2.09 -16.05
N TYR A 196 25.57 1.06 -16.84
CA TYR A 196 24.26 0.54 -17.21
C TYR A 196 23.89 -0.64 -16.32
N TYR A 197 22.58 -0.87 -16.10
CA TYR A 197 22.07 -1.92 -15.22
C TYR A 197 22.62 -3.33 -15.56
N TYR A 198 22.90 -3.61 -16.83
CA TYR A 198 23.47 -4.88 -17.28
C TYR A 198 24.99 -5.00 -17.02
N ASN A 199 25.68 -3.91 -16.68
CA ASN A 199 27.09 -3.88 -16.29
C ASN A 199 27.29 -3.92 -14.77
N VAL A 200 26.18 -3.83 -14.01
CA VAL A 200 26.21 -3.87 -12.54
C VAL A 200 25.84 -5.28 -12.09
N LYS A 201 26.68 -5.88 -11.27
CA LYS A 201 26.35 -7.17 -10.65
C LYS A 201 25.25 -6.96 -9.63
N MET A 202 24.03 -7.29 -10.02
CA MET A 202 22.85 -7.23 -9.16
C MET A 202 22.63 -8.58 -8.51
N ASP A 203 23.45 -8.90 -7.51
CA ASP A 203 23.26 -10.08 -6.69
C ASP A 203 22.03 -9.93 -5.75
N ARG A 204 21.79 -10.94 -4.91
CA ARG A 204 20.77 -10.84 -3.86
C ARG A 204 21.22 -9.83 -2.80
N ASP A 205 20.24 -9.32 -2.03
CA ASP A 205 20.48 -8.37 -0.94
C ASP A 205 20.87 -6.95 -1.40
N ILE A 206 20.12 -6.44 -2.37
CA ILE A 206 20.25 -5.07 -2.86
C ILE A 206 19.18 -4.17 -2.23
N GLY A 207 19.56 -2.94 -1.90
CA GLY A 207 18.67 -1.80 -1.69
C GLY A 207 18.60 -0.96 -2.97
N LEU A 208 17.56 -1.12 -3.78
CA LEU A 208 17.40 -0.37 -5.02
C LEU A 208 16.66 0.95 -4.77
N ILE A 209 17.33 2.07 -5.06
CA ILE A 209 16.77 3.41 -4.91
C ILE A 209 16.21 3.88 -6.25
N LEU A 210 14.92 4.19 -6.26
CA LEU A 210 14.25 4.87 -7.36
C LEU A 210 13.89 6.30 -6.95
N SER A 211 14.47 7.28 -7.59
CA SER A 211 14.25 8.70 -7.32
C SER A 211 13.89 9.45 -8.60
N LEU A 212 13.05 10.49 -8.46
CA LEU A 212 12.83 11.50 -9.52
C LEU A 212 13.74 12.71 -9.36
N ILE A 213 14.50 12.79 -8.29
CA ILE A 213 15.44 13.87 -8.01
C ILE A 213 16.82 13.31 -8.30
N HIS A 214 17.66 14.10 -8.96
CA HIS A 214 19.05 13.76 -9.16
C HIS A 214 19.72 13.55 -7.79
N ILE A 215 20.13 12.32 -7.53
CA ILE A 215 20.94 11.94 -6.38
C ILE A 215 22.40 12.18 -6.71
#